data_6862b013f803f290f3fab2462424483e
#
_entry.id   6862b013f803f290f3fab2462424483e
#
_cell.length_a   1.000
_cell.length_b   1.000
_cell.length_c   1.000
_cell.angle_alpha   90.00
_cell.angle_beta   90.00
_cell.angle_gamma   90.00
#
_symmetry.space_group_name_H-M   'P 1'
#
loop_
_entity.id
_entity.type
_entity.pdbx_description
1 polymer ?
#
loop_
_entity_poly.entity_id
_entity_poly.type
_entity_poly.pdbx_seq_one_letter_code
_entity_poly.pdbx_strand_id
1 'polypeptide(L)'
;MAEQTILDMCCGSRMFWFDKQDQRAVFSDIRAEEHELCDGRHLVISPDVIADFRALPFADNTFPVVVFDPPHLERVGDEAWMGKKYGRLNKDTWRADLRAGFAEAFRVLRPHGVLIFKWNETQIPVSQVLALTVVKPIIGQRTGKNDKTHWISFVKDGEKQQKTDQLLQFATKRIVELESLLLVDVPETVWPAEVGLVFSQLENAGDLPAHHQRRLKHHINRMWLENMPVPSIIVAARSLAAAMEEYA
;
A
#
# COMPACT_ATOMS: atom_id res chain seq x y z
N MET A 1 11.36 20.51 -15.73
CA MET A 1 11.68 19.10 -15.43
C MET A 1 10.66 18.26 -16.19
N ALA A 2 11.06 17.13 -16.78
CA ALA A 2 10.10 16.21 -17.43
C ALA A 2 9.11 15.71 -16.39
N GLU A 3 7.83 15.51 -16.77
CA GLU A 3 6.84 14.90 -15.90
C GLU A 3 7.22 13.43 -15.68
N GLN A 4 7.34 13.03 -14.43
CA GLN A 4 7.63 11.64 -14.07
C GLN A 4 6.35 10.80 -14.25
N THR A 5 6.33 9.99 -15.29
CA THR A 5 5.14 9.25 -15.73
C THR A 5 5.29 7.74 -15.60
N ILE A 6 6.48 7.24 -15.26
CA ILE A 6 6.77 5.81 -15.14
C ILE A 6 7.34 5.53 -13.77
N LEU A 7 6.82 4.53 -13.08
CA LEU A 7 7.42 4.00 -11.86
C LEU A 7 8.00 2.62 -12.14
N ASP A 8 9.28 2.41 -11.84
CA ASP A 8 9.89 1.07 -11.72
C ASP A 8 10.00 0.72 -10.23
N MET A 9 9.17 -0.23 -9.78
CA MET A 9 9.01 -0.57 -8.35
C MET A 9 10.17 -1.40 -7.78
N CYS A 10 10.97 -2.04 -8.64
CA CYS A 10 12.05 -2.94 -8.26
C CYS A 10 13.19 -2.80 -9.27
N CYS A 11 13.75 -1.59 -9.38
CA CYS A 11 14.61 -1.22 -10.50
C CYS A 11 15.92 -2.01 -10.57
N GLY A 12 16.40 -2.56 -9.45
CA GLY A 12 17.71 -3.20 -9.40
C GLY A 12 18.81 -2.32 -10.03
N SER A 13 19.58 -2.90 -10.93
CA SER A 13 20.56 -2.16 -11.72
C SER A 13 20.02 -1.65 -13.07
N ARG A 14 18.71 -1.51 -13.22
CA ARG A 14 18.01 -0.97 -14.40
C ARG A 14 18.37 -1.70 -15.69
N MET A 15 18.46 -3.05 -15.63
CA MET A 15 19.10 -3.85 -16.71
C MET A 15 18.34 -3.89 -18.01
N PHE A 16 17.02 -3.77 -17.99
CA PHE A 16 16.19 -3.81 -19.19
C PHE A 16 15.84 -2.42 -19.74
N TRP A 17 16.29 -1.36 -19.06
CA TRP A 17 16.13 0.01 -19.54
C TRP A 17 17.14 0.35 -20.62
N PHE A 18 16.68 0.91 -21.73
CA PHE A 18 17.53 1.44 -22.79
C PHE A 18 18.32 2.67 -22.31
N ASP A 19 17.61 3.59 -21.66
CA ASP A 19 18.21 4.71 -20.92
C ASP A 19 18.02 4.47 -19.42
N LYS A 20 19.11 4.21 -18.74
CA LYS A 20 19.12 3.97 -17.28
C LYS A 20 18.92 5.25 -16.45
N GLN A 21 18.88 6.40 -17.09
CA GLN A 21 18.67 7.70 -16.48
C GLN A 21 17.48 8.44 -17.08
N ASP A 22 16.51 7.70 -17.63
CA ASP A 22 15.31 8.29 -18.25
C ASP A 22 14.57 9.16 -17.23
N GLN A 23 14.52 10.47 -17.50
CA GLN A 23 13.95 11.47 -16.61
C GLN A 23 12.42 11.35 -16.44
N ARG A 24 11.76 10.54 -17.25
CA ARG A 24 10.33 10.23 -17.13
C ARG A 24 10.06 9.13 -16.11
N ALA A 25 11.11 8.38 -15.69
CA ALA A 25 10.99 7.28 -14.74
C ALA A 25 11.41 7.71 -13.34
N VAL A 26 10.69 7.19 -12.35
CA VAL A 26 11.11 7.09 -10.95
C VAL A 26 11.56 5.67 -10.73
N PHE A 27 12.78 5.49 -10.34
CA PHE A 27 13.35 4.19 -10.02
C PHE A 27 13.32 3.95 -8.53
N SER A 28 12.61 2.93 -8.06
CA SER A 28 12.60 2.54 -6.65
C SER A 28 13.10 1.12 -6.46
N ASP A 29 13.74 0.88 -5.34
CA ASP A 29 14.18 -0.43 -4.86
C ASP A 29 14.36 -0.35 -3.34
N ILE A 30 14.20 -1.45 -2.64
CA ILE A 30 14.47 -1.52 -1.21
C ILE A 30 15.97 -1.48 -0.91
N ARG A 31 16.81 -1.79 -1.90
CA ARG A 31 18.26 -1.88 -1.80
C ARG A 31 18.91 -0.65 -2.41
N ALA A 32 19.96 -0.15 -1.75
CA ALA A 32 20.91 0.80 -2.31
C ALA A 32 22.32 0.26 -2.00
N GLU A 33 22.93 -0.42 -2.96
CA GLU A 33 24.14 -1.22 -2.73
C GLU A 33 24.99 -1.38 -3.98
N GLU A 34 26.27 -1.64 -3.78
CA GLU A 34 27.23 -1.92 -4.84
C GLU A 34 27.94 -3.25 -4.56
N HIS A 35 28.14 -4.04 -5.60
CA HIS A 35 28.84 -5.32 -5.55
C HIS A 35 29.79 -5.48 -6.72
N GLU A 36 30.96 -6.05 -6.45
CA GLU A 36 31.80 -6.62 -7.50
C GLU A 36 31.35 -8.09 -7.72
N LEU A 37 31.00 -8.41 -8.96
CA LEU A 37 30.60 -9.76 -9.33
C LEU A 37 31.85 -10.60 -9.60
N CYS A 38 31.70 -11.94 -9.51
CA CYS A 38 32.80 -12.90 -9.71
C CYS A 38 33.48 -12.84 -11.08
N ASP A 39 32.88 -12.15 -12.05
CA ASP A 39 33.43 -11.91 -13.40
C ASP A 39 34.02 -10.50 -13.54
N GLY A 40 34.23 -9.78 -12.44
CA GLY A 40 34.82 -8.43 -12.41
C GLY A 40 33.87 -7.30 -12.81
N ARG A 41 32.57 -7.59 -13.07
CA ARG A 41 31.59 -6.54 -13.36
C ARG A 41 31.13 -5.88 -12.07
N HIS A 42 31.01 -4.55 -12.10
CA HIS A 42 30.38 -3.78 -11.02
C HIS A 42 28.85 -3.83 -11.19
N LEU A 43 28.16 -4.26 -10.15
CA LEU A 43 26.73 -4.16 -10.01
C LEU A 43 26.40 -2.99 -9.08
N VAL A 44 25.73 -1.99 -9.60
CA VAL A 44 25.28 -0.82 -8.84
C VAL A 44 23.76 -0.82 -8.83
N ILE A 45 23.18 -0.80 -7.63
CA ILE A 45 21.76 -0.60 -7.37
C ILE A 45 21.64 0.75 -6.68
N SER A 46 21.19 1.76 -7.43
CA SER A 46 21.07 3.14 -6.98
C SER A 46 19.70 3.69 -7.39
N PRO A 47 18.66 3.40 -6.59
CA PRO A 47 17.32 3.90 -6.84
C PRO A 47 17.25 5.42 -6.56
N ASP A 48 16.27 6.09 -7.17
CA ASP A 48 15.95 7.48 -6.87
C ASP A 48 15.20 7.58 -5.54
N VAL A 49 14.43 6.53 -5.22
CA VAL A 49 13.66 6.39 -3.97
C VAL A 49 13.92 5.01 -3.37
N ILE A 50 14.41 4.98 -2.13
CA ILE A 50 14.51 3.72 -1.37
C ILE A 50 13.12 3.40 -0.83
N ALA A 51 12.49 2.33 -1.36
CA ALA A 51 11.14 1.94 -0.98
C ALA A 51 10.93 0.43 -1.07
N ASP A 52 10.11 -0.09 -0.18
CA ASP A 52 9.60 -1.43 -0.26
C ASP A 52 8.41 -1.47 -1.22
N PHE A 53 8.42 -2.36 -2.20
CA PHE A 53 7.32 -2.49 -3.17
C PHE A 53 5.98 -2.88 -2.50
N ARG A 54 5.99 -3.33 -1.25
CA ARG A 54 4.80 -3.68 -0.47
C ARG A 54 4.14 -2.47 0.20
N ALA A 55 4.85 -1.34 0.25
CA ALA A 55 4.39 -0.09 0.88
C ALA A 55 5.10 1.11 0.21
N LEU A 56 4.60 1.51 -0.95
CA LEU A 56 5.21 2.56 -1.76
C LEU A 56 4.88 3.96 -1.23
N PRO A 57 5.85 4.89 -1.15
CA PRO A 57 5.63 6.24 -0.64
C PRO A 57 5.02 7.20 -1.69
N PHE A 58 4.13 6.69 -2.53
CA PHE A 58 3.47 7.47 -3.57
C PHE A 58 1.96 7.50 -3.35
N ALA A 59 1.33 8.60 -3.73
CA ALA A 59 -0.12 8.74 -3.67
C ALA A 59 -0.84 7.78 -4.65
N ASP A 60 -2.11 7.52 -4.39
CA ASP A 60 -2.96 6.73 -5.27
C ASP A 60 -3.05 7.40 -6.66
N ASN A 61 -3.16 6.57 -7.70
CA ASN A 61 -3.41 7.05 -9.07
C ASN A 61 -2.36 8.06 -9.58
N THR A 62 -1.10 7.88 -9.22
CA THR A 62 -0.02 8.80 -9.58
C THR A 62 0.55 8.52 -10.97
N PHE A 63 0.81 7.27 -11.32
CA PHE A 63 1.57 6.91 -12.51
C PHE A 63 0.70 6.31 -13.61
N PRO A 64 0.79 6.78 -14.87
CA PRO A 64 0.15 6.11 -16.01
C PRO A 64 0.80 4.77 -16.37
N VAL A 65 2.08 4.56 -16.04
CA VAL A 65 2.81 3.31 -16.29
C VAL A 65 3.56 2.89 -15.03
N VAL A 66 3.40 1.62 -14.65
CA VAL A 66 4.14 1.00 -13.55
C VAL A 66 4.84 -0.25 -14.08
N VAL A 67 6.10 -0.43 -13.72
CA VAL A 67 6.88 -1.62 -14.01
C VAL A 67 7.11 -2.38 -12.70
N PHE A 68 6.81 -3.66 -12.69
CA PHE A 68 6.97 -4.53 -11.53
C PHE A 68 7.78 -5.76 -11.91
N ASP A 69 9.09 -5.77 -11.61
CA ASP A 69 10.03 -6.89 -11.79
C ASP A 69 10.58 -7.33 -10.43
N PRO A 70 9.72 -7.93 -9.55
CA PRO A 70 10.15 -8.33 -8.22
C PRO A 70 11.17 -9.47 -8.26
N PRO A 71 11.90 -9.71 -7.18
CA PRO A 71 12.68 -10.93 -7.01
C PRO A 71 11.83 -12.17 -7.31
N HIS A 72 12.42 -13.14 -8.02
CA HIS A 72 11.74 -14.37 -8.44
C HIS A 72 12.43 -15.65 -7.93
N LEU A 73 13.47 -15.50 -7.12
CA LEU A 73 14.25 -16.60 -6.55
C LEU A 73 13.90 -16.79 -5.08
N GLU A 74 13.36 -17.95 -4.71
CA GLU A 74 13.14 -18.33 -3.30
C GLU A 74 14.32 -19.15 -2.73
N ARG A 75 15.05 -19.84 -3.62
CA ARG A 75 16.17 -20.71 -3.25
C ARG A 75 17.43 -20.24 -3.96
N VAL A 76 18.18 -19.41 -3.27
CA VAL A 76 19.47 -18.90 -3.71
C VAL A 76 20.36 -18.73 -2.47
N GLY A 77 21.62 -19.15 -2.56
CA GLY A 77 22.59 -18.97 -1.46
C GLY A 77 22.86 -17.49 -1.21
N ASP A 78 23.13 -17.13 0.04
CA ASP A 78 23.30 -15.73 0.45
C ASP A 78 24.48 -15.05 -0.29
N GLU A 79 25.54 -15.77 -0.57
CA GLU A 79 26.72 -15.28 -1.32
C GLU A 79 26.60 -15.48 -2.85
N ALA A 80 25.51 -16.08 -3.32
CA ALA A 80 25.35 -16.34 -4.74
C ALA A 80 25.13 -15.02 -5.51
N TRP A 81 25.90 -14.83 -6.58
CA TRP A 81 25.81 -13.65 -7.44
C TRP A 81 24.39 -13.39 -7.98
N MET A 82 23.61 -14.45 -8.16
CA MET A 82 22.19 -14.33 -8.58
C MET A 82 21.35 -13.68 -7.51
N GLY A 83 21.57 -13.98 -6.22
CA GLY A 83 20.88 -13.33 -5.11
C GLY A 83 21.25 -11.85 -5.02
N LYS A 84 22.54 -11.52 -5.15
CA LYS A 84 23.01 -10.13 -5.19
C LYS A 84 22.38 -9.35 -6.36
N LYS A 85 22.30 -9.96 -7.53
CA LYS A 85 21.79 -9.33 -8.75
C LYS A 85 20.28 -9.14 -8.78
N TYR A 86 19.50 -10.17 -8.40
CA TYR A 86 18.04 -10.20 -8.57
C TYR A 86 17.26 -10.06 -7.26
N GLY A 87 17.94 -10.08 -6.13
CA GLY A 87 17.29 -10.21 -4.84
C GLY A 87 16.74 -11.61 -4.57
N ARG A 88 16.12 -11.79 -3.43
CA ARG A 88 15.53 -13.05 -3.00
C ARG A 88 14.17 -12.83 -2.38
N LEU A 89 13.23 -13.72 -2.68
CA LEU A 89 11.96 -13.84 -1.98
C LEU A 89 12.14 -14.64 -0.68
N ASN A 90 11.40 -14.26 0.34
CA ASN A 90 11.27 -15.08 1.52
C ASN A 90 10.35 -16.26 1.22
N LYS A 91 10.84 -17.49 1.47
CA LYS A 91 10.14 -18.73 1.16
C LYS A 91 8.76 -18.83 1.84
N ASP A 92 8.63 -18.27 3.04
CA ASP A 92 7.42 -18.42 3.85
C ASP A 92 6.39 -17.30 3.56
N THR A 93 6.85 -16.13 3.11
CA THR A 93 6.00 -14.93 2.94
C THR A 93 5.78 -14.48 1.51
N TRP A 94 6.48 -15.02 0.51
CA TRP A 94 6.48 -14.52 -0.86
C TRP A 94 5.07 -14.32 -1.47
N ARG A 95 4.11 -15.19 -1.09
CA ARG A 95 2.73 -15.04 -1.58
C ARG A 95 2.06 -13.79 -1.03
N ALA A 96 2.25 -13.52 0.25
CA ALA A 96 1.75 -12.30 0.89
C ALA A 96 2.47 -11.07 0.35
N ASP A 97 3.80 -11.14 0.21
CA ASP A 97 4.63 -10.06 -0.28
C ASP A 97 4.27 -9.67 -1.72
N LEU A 98 4.16 -10.64 -2.63
CA LEU A 98 3.76 -10.35 -4.02
C LEU A 98 2.30 -9.89 -4.14
N ARG A 99 1.40 -10.39 -3.28
CA ARG A 99 0.02 -9.89 -3.24
C ARG A 99 -0.02 -8.42 -2.83
N ALA A 100 0.74 -8.04 -1.79
CA ALA A 100 0.88 -6.65 -1.39
C ALA A 100 1.52 -5.80 -2.51
N GLY A 101 2.56 -6.32 -3.19
CA GLY A 101 3.17 -5.64 -4.32
C GLY A 101 2.20 -5.39 -5.48
N PHE A 102 1.36 -6.37 -5.84
CA PHE A 102 0.30 -6.14 -6.85
C PHE A 102 -0.72 -5.10 -6.38
N ALA A 103 -1.12 -5.15 -5.10
CA ALA A 103 -2.05 -4.17 -4.54
C ALA A 103 -1.46 -2.75 -4.63
N GLU A 104 -0.22 -2.56 -4.25
CA GLU A 104 0.49 -1.28 -4.34
C GLU A 104 0.68 -0.83 -5.80
N ALA A 105 1.08 -1.75 -6.69
CA ALA A 105 1.20 -1.44 -8.11
C ALA A 105 -0.10 -0.88 -8.69
N PHE A 106 -1.24 -1.54 -8.37
CA PHE A 106 -2.54 -1.05 -8.82
C PHE A 106 -3.03 0.17 -8.06
N ARG A 107 -2.65 0.36 -6.80
CA ARG A 107 -2.97 1.57 -6.04
C ARG A 107 -2.35 2.81 -6.69
N VAL A 108 -1.04 2.79 -6.94
CA VAL A 108 -0.32 3.93 -7.50
C VAL A 108 -0.54 4.13 -9.01
N LEU A 109 -1.04 3.11 -9.71
CA LEU A 109 -1.36 3.17 -11.13
C LEU A 109 -2.62 4.01 -11.35
N ARG A 110 -2.61 4.94 -12.31
CA ARG A 110 -3.79 5.72 -12.71
C ARG A 110 -4.88 4.82 -13.30
N PRO A 111 -6.17 5.23 -13.24
CA PRO A 111 -7.21 4.63 -14.06
C PRO A 111 -6.78 4.55 -15.54
N HIS A 112 -7.05 3.43 -16.20
CA HIS A 112 -6.58 3.11 -17.56
C HIS A 112 -5.06 3.05 -17.74
N GLY A 113 -4.28 3.14 -16.65
CA GLY A 113 -2.83 2.97 -16.69
C GLY A 113 -2.42 1.53 -16.94
N VAL A 114 -1.16 1.34 -17.33
CA VAL A 114 -0.59 0.04 -17.70
C VAL A 114 0.41 -0.42 -16.64
N LEU A 115 0.18 -1.62 -16.09
CA LEU A 115 1.18 -2.34 -15.31
C LEU A 115 1.92 -3.30 -16.24
N ILE A 116 3.24 -3.18 -16.32
CA ILE A 116 4.16 -4.12 -16.98
C ILE A 116 4.77 -4.99 -15.89
N PHE A 117 4.39 -6.25 -15.87
CA PHE A 117 4.89 -7.23 -14.92
C PHE A 117 5.88 -8.18 -15.60
N LYS A 118 7.05 -8.37 -14.99
CA LYS A 118 8.04 -9.31 -15.48
C LYS A 118 8.26 -10.41 -14.43
N TRP A 119 8.30 -11.66 -14.88
CA TRP A 119 8.47 -12.82 -14.02
C TRP A 119 9.31 -13.90 -14.67
N ASN A 120 10.23 -14.48 -13.91
CA ASN A 120 10.93 -15.69 -14.35
C ASN A 120 10.43 -16.91 -13.55
N GLU A 121 9.83 -17.88 -14.23
CA GLU A 121 9.18 -19.06 -13.63
C GLU A 121 10.13 -20.24 -13.37
N THR A 122 11.42 -20.00 -13.23
CA THR A 122 12.37 -21.11 -13.00
C THR A 122 12.10 -21.81 -11.67
N GLN A 123 11.70 -21.12 -10.63
CA GLN A 123 11.42 -21.69 -9.31
C GLN A 123 9.93 -21.68 -8.95
N ILE A 124 9.22 -20.63 -9.30
CA ILE A 124 7.79 -20.47 -8.99
C ILE A 124 7.03 -20.30 -10.31
N PRO A 125 6.08 -21.18 -10.63
CA PRO A 125 5.26 -21.07 -11.83
C PRO A 125 4.50 -19.75 -11.89
N VAL A 126 4.46 -19.13 -13.06
CA VAL A 126 3.76 -17.84 -13.27
C VAL A 126 2.28 -17.92 -12.92
N SER A 127 1.63 -19.06 -13.11
CA SER A 127 0.22 -19.27 -12.74
C SER A 127 -0.05 -19.08 -11.25
N GLN A 128 0.89 -19.47 -10.38
CA GLN A 128 0.76 -19.24 -8.93
C GLN A 128 0.87 -17.75 -8.58
N VAL A 129 1.69 -17.03 -9.32
CA VAL A 129 1.87 -15.58 -9.10
C VAL A 129 0.68 -14.79 -9.63
N LEU A 130 0.17 -15.13 -10.81
CA LEU A 130 -1.03 -14.49 -11.37
C LEU A 130 -2.29 -14.72 -10.53
N ALA A 131 -2.34 -15.81 -9.76
CA ALA A 131 -3.44 -16.05 -8.81
C ALA A 131 -3.44 -15.12 -7.58
N LEU A 132 -2.39 -14.32 -7.39
CA LEU A 132 -2.29 -13.38 -6.26
C LEU A 132 -2.97 -12.04 -6.54
N THR A 133 -3.39 -11.77 -7.76
CA THR A 133 -4.14 -10.57 -8.14
C THR A 133 -5.49 -10.93 -8.76
N VAL A 134 -6.50 -10.09 -8.51
CA VAL A 134 -7.83 -10.22 -9.10
C VAL A 134 -7.91 -9.61 -10.51
N VAL A 135 -6.96 -8.73 -10.84
CA VAL A 135 -6.88 -8.10 -12.16
C VAL A 135 -6.29 -9.11 -13.13
N LYS A 136 -6.96 -9.33 -14.25
CA LYS A 136 -6.50 -10.27 -15.27
C LYS A 136 -5.57 -9.58 -16.26
N PRO A 137 -4.50 -10.25 -16.70
CA PRO A 137 -3.63 -9.73 -17.74
C PRO A 137 -4.38 -9.60 -19.08
N ILE A 138 -3.94 -8.64 -19.91
CA ILE A 138 -4.50 -8.43 -21.25
C ILE A 138 -3.60 -9.01 -22.36
N ILE A 139 -2.27 -8.88 -22.19
CA ILE A 139 -1.29 -9.43 -23.14
C ILE A 139 -0.09 -9.96 -22.38
N GLY A 140 0.65 -10.86 -23.00
CA GLY A 140 1.89 -11.38 -22.44
C GLY A 140 2.72 -12.12 -23.50
N GLN A 141 4.02 -12.14 -23.29
CA GLN A 141 4.99 -12.83 -24.12
C GLN A 141 6.01 -13.57 -23.26
N ARG A 142 6.40 -14.75 -23.72
CA ARG A 142 7.51 -15.53 -23.15
C ARG A 142 8.81 -15.16 -23.85
N THR A 143 9.88 -15.06 -23.08
CA THR A 143 11.23 -14.76 -23.55
C THR A 143 12.28 -15.44 -22.70
N GLY A 144 13.54 -15.27 -23.08
CA GLY A 144 14.68 -15.79 -22.33
C GLY A 144 15.01 -17.24 -22.64
N LYS A 145 15.97 -17.78 -21.89
CA LYS A 145 16.41 -19.15 -22.06
C LYS A 145 15.28 -20.12 -21.67
N ASN A 146 14.88 -20.99 -22.59
CA ASN A 146 13.79 -21.95 -22.42
C ASN A 146 12.42 -21.30 -22.16
N ASP A 147 12.19 -20.09 -22.67
CA ASP A 147 10.92 -19.36 -22.57
C ASP A 147 10.35 -19.21 -21.13
N LYS A 148 11.26 -19.12 -20.16
CA LYS A 148 10.89 -19.03 -18.74
C LYS A 148 10.66 -17.63 -18.22
N THR A 149 10.98 -16.60 -18.99
CA THR A 149 10.73 -15.21 -18.61
C THR A 149 9.44 -14.73 -19.30
N HIS A 150 8.52 -14.24 -18.49
CA HIS A 150 7.25 -13.72 -18.93
C HIS A 150 7.26 -12.18 -18.82
N TRP A 151 6.83 -11.51 -19.88
CA TRP A 151 6.44 -10.12 -19.86
C TRP A 151 4.93 -10.06 -20.01
N ILE A 152 4.26 -9.47 -19.04
CA ILE A 152 2.81 -9.53 -18.91
C ILE A 152 2.31 -8.13 -18.63
N SER A 153 1.28 -7.69 -19.36
CA SER A 153 0.68 -6.37 -19.18
C SER A 153 -0.73 -6.48 -18.65
N PHE A 154 -1.05 -5.57 -17.75
CA PHE A 154 -2.38 -5.36 -17.19
C PHE A 154 -2.81 -3.92 -17.47
N VAL A 155 -4.11 -3.69 -17.49
CA VAL A 155 -4.69 -2.34 -17.48
C VAL A 155 -5.57 -2.21 -16.25
N LYS A 156 -5.42 -1.11 -15.52
CA LYS A 156 -6.30 -0.77 -14.41
C LYS A 156 -7.67 -0.34 -14.96
N ASP A 157 -8.72 -1.03 -14.51
CA ASP A 157 -10.09 -0.71 -14.89
C ASP A 157 -10.53 0.64 -14.27
N GLY A 158 -10.67 1.66 -15.10
CA GLY A 158 -11.08 2.99 -14.66
C GLY A 158 -12.54 3.07 -14.24
N GLU A 159 -13.43 2.30 -14.86
CA GLU A 159 -14.86 2.38 -14.56
C GLU A 159 -15.20 1.73 -13.22
N LYS A 160 -14.60 0.57 -12.92
CA LYS A 160 -14.81 -0.10 -11.63
C LYS A 160 -14.27 0.72 -10.48
N GLN A 161 -13.10 1.31 -10.65
CA GLN A 161 -12.51 2.17 -9.63
C GLN A 161 -13.40 3.39 -9.38
N GLN A 162 -13.84 4.08 -10.44
CA GLN A 162 -14.69 5.25 -10.32
C GLN A 162 -16.05 4.93 -9.68
N LYS A 163 -16.67 3.79 -9.99
CA LYS A 163 -17.89 3.34 -9.32
C LYS A 163 -17.65 3.02 -7.84
N THR A 164 -16.55 2.39 -7.51
CA THR A 164 -16.19 2.07 -6.12
C THR A 164 -15.96 3.35 -5.33
N ASP A 165 -15.22 4.31 -5.89
CA ASP A 165 -14.96 5.60 -5.26
C ASP A 165 -16.25 6.41 -5.06
N GLN A 166 -17.16 6.42 -6.05
CA GLN A 166 -18.47 7.06 -5.92
C GLN A 166 -19.34 6.41 -4.85
N LEU A 167 -19.38 5.06 -4.79
CA LEU A 167 -20.09 4.34 -3.76
C LEU A 167 -19.52 4.59 -2.37
N LEU A 168 -18.20 4.63 -2.25
CA LEU A 168 -17.51 4.94 -1.01
C LEU A 168 -17.81 6.37 -0.54
N GLN A 169 -17.72 7.35 -1.43
CA GLN A 169 -18.08 8.74 -1.15
C GLN A 169 -19.54 8.87 -0.73
N PHE A 170 -20.46 8.19 -1.43
CA PHE A 170 -21.88 8.19 -1.07
C PHE A 170 -22.10 7.55 0.30
N ALA A 171 -21.48 6.41 0.58
CA ALA A 171 -21.58 5.72 1.87
C ALA A 171 -21.02 6.60 3.00
N THR A 172 -19.85 7.20 2.81
CA THR A 172 -19.22 8.10 3.79
C THR A 172 -20.13 9.31 4.07
N LYS A 173 -20.66 9.96 3.02
CA LYS A 173 -21.60 11.07 3.19
C LYS A 173 -22.84 10.66 3.97
N ARG A 174 -23.38 9.46 3.67
CA ARG A 174 -24.57 8.95 4.35
C ARG A 174 -24.30 8.59 5.81
N ILE A 175 -23.12 8.06 6.11
CA ILE A 175 -22.69 7.80 7.49
C ILE A 175 -22.62 9.12 8.27
N VAL A 176 -21.98 10.14 7.72
CA VAL A 176 -21.88 11.47 8.36
C VAL A 176 -23.28 12.10 8.58
N GLU A 177 -24.18 11.97 7.61
CA GLU A 177 -25.57 12.43 7.77
C GLU A 177 -26.30 11.68 8.90
N LEU A 178 -26.22 10.36 8.92
CA LEU A 178 -26.87 9.54 9.97
C LEU A 178 -26.26 9.82 11.35
N GLU A 179 -24.95 9.97 11.42
CA GLU A 179 -24.27 10.35 12.67
C GLU A 179 -24.70 11.74 13.16
N SER A 180 -24.87 12.70 12.25
CA SER A 180 -25.37 14.05 12.63
C SER A 180 -26.80 14.00 13.17
N LEU A 181 -27.65 13.17 12.60
CA LEU A 181 -29.03 12.96 13.10
C LEU A 181 -29.04 12.26 14.47
N LEU A 182 -28.16 11.29 14.68
CA LEU A 182 -28.02 10.60 15.98
C LEU A 182 -27.45 11.51 17.07
N LEU A 183 -26.62 12.49 16.71
CA LEU A 183 -26.01 13.44 17.65
C LEU A 183 -27.00 14.52 18.17
N VAL A 184 -28.13 14.73 17.48
CA VAL A 184 -29.10 15.77 17.85
C VAL A 184 -29.95 15.39 19.07
N ASP A 185 -30.15 14.06 19.31
CA ASP A 185 -31.08 13.57 20.33
C ASP A 185 -30.39 13.03 21.61
N VAL A 186 -29.10 13.19 21.79
CA VAL A 186 -28.42 12.76 23.02
C VAL A 186 -28.41 13.90 24.03
N PRO A 187 -29.17 13.78 25.13
CA PRO A 187 -29.18 14.81 26.16
C PRO A 187 -27.78 15.02 26.73
N GLU A 188 -27.46 16.28 27.07
CA GLU A 188 -26.21 16.60 27.74
C GLU A 188 -26.18 15.88 29.09
N THR A 189 -25.30 14.91 29.24
CA THR A 189 -25.16 14.11 30.45
C THR A 189 -23.97 14.59 31.25
N VAL A 190 -24.15 14.67 32.57
CA VAL A 190 -23.02 14.93 33.49
C VAL A 190 -22.27 13.64 33.69
N TRP A 191 -21.02 13.61 33.20
CA TRP A 191 -20.15 12.45 33.36
C TRP A 191 -19.49 12.43 34.74
N PRO A 192 -19.10 11.26 35.26
CA PRO A 192 -18.17 11.17 36.37
C PRO A 192 -16.88 11.95 36.09
N ALA A 193 -16.28 12.52 37.14
CA ALA A 193 -15.10 13.38 37.00
C ALA A 193 -13.95 12.69 36.25
N GLU A 194 -13.76 11.39 36.46
CA GLU A 194 -12.73 10.57 35.81
C GLU A 194 -12.93 10.45 34.29
N VAL A 195 -14.19 10.32 33.86
CA VAL A 195 -14.54 10.26 32.42
C VAL A 195 -14.36 11.62 31.77
N GLY A 196 -14.81 12.69 32.43
CA GLY A 196 -14.62 14.07 31.99
C GLY A 196 -13.15 14.45 31.83
N LEU A 197 -12.30 14.01 32.77
CA LEU A 197 -10.86 14.26 32.71
C LEU A 197 -10.20 13.56 31.51
N VAL A 198 -10.55 12.31 31.25
CA VAL A 198 -10.03 11.55 30.09
C VAL A 198 -10.49 12.21 28.78
N PHE A 199 -11.74 12.61 28.66
CA PHE A 199 -12.23 13.32 27.47
C PHE A 199 -11.47 14.63 27.25
N SER A 200 -11.28 15.44 28.29
CA SER A 200 -10.51 16.69 28.20
C SER A 200 -9.04 16.45 27.83
N GLN A 201 -8.44 15.36 28.30
CA GLN A 201 -7.08 14.98 27.90
C GLN A 201 -7.00 14.64 26.41
N LEU A 202 -7.97 13.87 25.88
CA LEU A 202 -8.03 13.48 24.47
C LEU A 202 -8.36 14.70 23.56
N GLU A 203 -9.20 15.62 24.03
CA GLU A 203 -9.52 16.86 23.33
C GLU A 203 -8.32 17.81 23.24
N ASN A 204 -7.57 17.95 24.35
CA ASN A 204 -6.43 18.87 24.47
C ASN A 204 -5.12 18.29 23.89
N ALA A 205 -5.05 17.01 23.55
CA ALA A 205 -3.90 16.42 22.87
C ALA A 205 -3.66 17.00 21.45
N GLY A 206 -4.62 17.83 20.96
CA GLY A 206 -4.39 18.71 19.82
C GLY A 206 -4.62 18.07 18.45
N ASP A 207 -4.79 16.76 18.37
CA ASP A 207 -4.77 16.04 17.09
C ASP A 207 -6.16 15.54 16.63
N LEU A 208 -7.20 15.66 17.47
CA LEU A 208 -8.53 15.19 17.12
C LEU A 208 -9.37 16.30 16.45
N PRO A 209 -9.74 16.18 15.17
CA PRO A 209 -10.62 17.13 14.49
C PRO A 209 -11.97 17.30 15.22
N ALA A 210 -12.58 18.49 15.15
CA ALA A 210 -13.81 18.84 15.88
C ALA A 210 -14.98 17.85 15.65
N HIS A 211 -15.07 17.24 14.47
CA HIS A 211 -16.08 16.22 14.17
C HIS A 211 -15.80 14.89 14.88
N HIS A 212 -14.53 14.51 15.06
CA HIS A 212 -14.14 13.35 15.84
C HIS A 212 -14.36 13.56 17.34
N GLN A 213 -14.14 14.77 17.85
CA GLN A 213 -14.46 15.12 19.24
C GLN A 213 -15.95 14.94 19.54
N ARG A 214 -16.84 15.37 18.61
CA ARG A 214 -18.29 15.16 18.76
C ARG A 214 -18.67 13.68 18.75
N ARG A 215 -18.07 12.88 17.87
CA ARG A 215 -18.30 11.42 17.84
C ARG A 215 -17.87 10.76 19.13
N LEU A 216 -16.68 11.10 19.63
CA LEU A 216 -16.16 10.58 20.88
C LEU A 216 -17.08 10.93 22.05
N LYS A 217 -17.52 12.19 22.15
CA LYS A 217 -18.48 12.66 23.15
C LYS A 217 -19.78 11.85 23.09
N HIS A 218 -20.32 11.63 21.90
CA HIS A 218 -21.55 10.85 21.70
C HIS A 218 -21.39 9.39 22.19
N HIS A 219 -20.31 8.75 21.85
CA HIS A 219 -20.06 7.37 22.27
C HIS A 219 -19.88 7.23 23.79
N ILE A 220 -19.18 8.18 24.41
CA ILE A 220 -19.04 8.23 25.87
C ILE A 220 -20.43 8.43 26.53
N ASN A 221 -21.23 9.36 26.05
CA ASN A 221 -22.59 9.57 26.56
C ASN A 221 -23.43 8.31 26.45
N ARG A 222 -23.38 7.63 25.31
CA ARG A 222 -24.12 6.38 25.10
C ARG A 222 -23.69 5.29 26.08
N MET A 223 -22.39 5.06 26.22
CA MET A 223 -21.86 4.07 27.17
C MET A 223 -22.26 4.38 28.62
N TRP A 224 -22.29 5.68 28.97
CA TRP A 224 -22.72 6.13 30.30
C TRP A 224 -24.21 5.88 30.52
N LEU A 225 -25.06 6.21 29.55
CA LEU A 225 -26.51 5.95 29.59
C LEU A 225 -26.84 4.44 29.61
N GLU A 226 -26.02 3.61 29.03
CA GLU A 226 -26.12 2.13 29.07
C GLU A 226 -25.57 1.55 30.40
N ASN A 227 -25.23 2.38 31.40
CA ASN A 227 -24.68 2.02 32.70
C ASN A 227 -23.39 1.17 32.63
N MET A 228 -22.54 1.44 31.65
CA MET A 228 -21.23 0.79 31.61
C MET A 228 -20.34 1.24 32.76
N PRO A 229 -19.51 0.33 33.34
CA PRO A 229 -18.56 0.70 34.39
C PRO A 229 -17.57 1.75 33.91
N VAL A 230 -17.29 2.78 34.76
CA VAL A 230 -16.36 3.88 34.46
C VAL A 230 -15.01 3.41 33.87
N PRO A 231 -14.33 2.39 34.42
CA PRO A 231 -13.08 1.89 33.83
C PRO A 231 -13.25 1.40 32.40
N SER A 232 -14.38 0.75 32.07
CA SER A 232 -14.67 0.25 30.72
C SER A 232 -14.91 1.39 29.73
N ILE A 233 -15.59 2.47 30.17
CA ILE A 233 -15.82 3.68 29.37
C ILE A 233 -14.48 4.34 29.04
N ILE A 234 -13.59 4.46 30.02
CA ILE A 234 -12.25 5.07 29.84
C ILE A 234 -11.41 4.28 28.82
N VAL A 235 -11.40 2.96 28.94
CA VAL A 235 -10.66 2.09 27.99
C VAL A 235 -11.25 2.23 26.58
N ALA A 236 -12.57 2.17 26.45
CA ALA A 236 -13.25 2.27 25.15
C ALA A 236 -13.05 3.66 24.51
N ALA A 237 -13.11 4.75 25.29
CA ALA A 237 -12.87 6.09 24.80
C ALA A 237 -11.47 6.28 24.24
N ARG A 238 -10.43 5.77 24.93
CA ARG A 238 -9.04 5.81 24.46
C ARG A 238 -8.84 4.98 23.19
N SER A 239 -9.38 3.77 23.14
CA SER A 239 -9.31 2.91 21.95
C SER A 239 -10.01 3.54 20.74
N LEU A 240 -11.16 4.18 20.97
CA LEU A 240 -11.91 4.85 19.91
C LEU A 240 -11.18 6.10 19.39
N ALA A 241 -10.58 6.89 20.29
CA ALA A 241 -9.79 8.07 19.90
C ALA A 241 -8.57 7.64 19.05
N ALA A 242 -7.81 6.64 19.49
CA ALA A 242 -6.68 6.11 18.72
C ALA A 242 -7.11 5.60 17.32
N ALA A 243 -8.25 4.90 17.22
CA ALA A 243 -8.77 4.46 15.93
C ALA A 243 -9.20 5.65 15.02
N MET A 244 -9.66 6.75 15.59
CA MET A 244 -10.04 7.96 14.85
C MET A 244 -8.81 8.73 14.32
N GLU A 245 -7.67 8.69 15.04
CA GLU A 245 -6.40 9.28 14.61
C GLU A 245 -5.79 8.50 13.44
N GLU A 246 -5.96 7.19 13.40
CA GLU A 246 -5.43 6.33 12.33
C GLU A 246 -6.12 6.56 10.97
N TYR A 247 -7.32 7.16 10.97
CA TYR A 247 -8.12 7.42 9.77
C TYR A 247 -8.32 8.92 9.48
N ALA A 248 -7.60 9.80 10.16
CA ALA A 248 -7.64 11.25 9.95
C ALA A 248 -6.52 11.72 9.02
#